data_a704eb831ea0fa42ea15a0ca09a44ff8
#
_entry.id   a704eb831ea0fa42ea15a0ca09a44ff8
#
_cell.length_a   1.000
_cell.length_b   1.000
_cell.length_c   1.000
_cell.angle_alpha   90.00
_cell.angle_beta   90.00
_cell.angle_gamma   90.00
#
_symmetry.space_group_name_H-M   'P 1'
#
loop_
_entity.id
_entity.type
_entity.pdbx_description
1 polymer ?
#
loop_
_entity_poly.entity_id
_entity_poly.type
_entity_poly.pdbx_seq_one_letter_code
_entity_poly.pdbx_strand_id
1 'polypeptide(L)'
;MAYIEFKNIVKEYKMGEVTIKALNNTNFEIEKGELVVIVGPSGAGKTTTLNILGGMDKATSGEVIVDGKEITKLNDKKLIEYRRNDIGFVFQFYNLVQNLTAKENVELATQICSDALDVNEILEKVGLSDRKDNFPAQLSGGEQQRVALARALVNNPSMLIADEPTGNLDPDTAWDIMTLLNDINLRGTTVVVATHAKDIVDQMNKRVIHIRKGSIVKDDEKGGYEL
;
A
#
# COMPACT_ATOMS: atom_id res chain seq x y z
N MET A 1 -9.45 -20.01 1.01
CA MET A 1 -10.09 -18.91 1.79
C MET A 1 -9.38 -17.66 1.42
N ALA A 2 -10.13 -16.65 1.03
CA ALA A 2 -9.52 -15.36 0.70
C ALA A 2 -8.74 -14.81 1.90
N TYR A 3 -7.61 -14.16 1.64
CA TYR A 3 -6.78 -13.52 2.64
C TYR A 3 -7.36 -12.16 3.07
N ILE A 4 -7.90 -11.43 2.09
CA ILE A 4 -8.60 -10.16 2.30
C ILE A 4 -10.00 -10.29 1.76
N GLU A 5 -11.01 -9.86 2.54
CA GLU A 5 -12.41 -9.84 2.12
C GLU A 5 -13.03 -8.48 2.47
N PHE A 6 -13.52 -7.78 1.46
CA PHE A 6 -14.37 -6.59 1.62
C PHE A 6 -15.81 -6.99 1.39
N LYS A 7 -16.67 -6.79 2.40
CA LYS A 7 -18.09 -7.16 2.36
C LYS A 7 -18.97 -5.94 2.60
N ASN A 8 -19.65 -5.49 1.55
CA ASN A 8 -20.62 -4.39 1.58
C ASN A 8 -20.07 -3.11 2.22
N ILE A 9 -18.81 -2.77 1.95
CA ILE A 9 -18.17 -1.61 2.57
C ILE A 9 -18.77 -0.31 2.04
N VAL A 10 -19.20 0.50 2.99
CA VAL A 10 -19.62 1.89 2.77
C VAL A 10 -18.72 2.81 3.59
N LYS A 11 -18.26 3.89 2.96
CA LYS A 11 -17.55 4.97 3.64
C LYS A 11 -18.15 6.30 3.26
N GLU A 12 -18.59 7.03 4.27
CA GLU A 12 -19.16 8.38 4.13
C GLU A 12 -18.35 9.38 4.96
N TYR A 13 -18.04 10.51 4.34
CA TYR A 13 -17.43 11.66 5.00
C TYR A 13 -18.47 12.77 5.10
N LYS A 14 -18.74 13.26 6.30
CA LYS A 14 -19.64 14.38 6.56
C LYS A 14 -18.81 15.67 6.60
N MET A 15 -19.12 16.60 5.69
CA MET A 15 -18.51 17.92 5.61
C MET A 15 -19.62 18.98 5.76
N GLY A 16 -19.95 19.32 7.02
CA GLY A 16 -21.12 20.17 7.31
C GLY A 16 -22.42 19.50 6.88
N GLU A 17 -23.17 20.12 5.99
CA GLU A 17 -24.43 19.57 5.44
C GLU A 17 -24.21 18.59 4.27
N VAL A 18 -23.00 18.52 3.71
CA VAL A 18 -22.70 17.67 2.56
C VAL A 18 -22.14 16.33 3.05
N THR A 19 -22.70 15.24 2.54
CA THR A 19 -22.18 13.88 2.75
C THR A 19 -21.57 13.38 1.45
N ILE A 20 -20.28 13.06 1.49
CA ILE A 20 -19.55 12.46 0.37
C ILE A 20 -19.44 10.96 0.62
N LYS A 21 -20.02 10.16 -0.27
CA LYS A 21 -19.90 8.70 -0.23
C LYS A 21 -18.65 8.28 -1.02
N ALA A 22 -17.57 8.02 -0.31
CA ALA A 22 -16.29 7.62 -0.91
C ALA A 22 -16.25 6.14 -1.32
N LEU A 23 -16.92 5.25 -0.54
CA LEU A 23 -17.16 3.86 -0.91
C LEU A 23 -18.64 3.55 -0.82
N ASN A 24 -19.15 2.78 -1.78
CA ASN A 24 -20.55 2.46 -1.92
C ASN A 24 -20.76 0.98 -2.23
N ASN A 25 -21.03 0.21 -1.19
CA ASN A 25 -21.25 -1.24 -1.29
C ASN A 25 -20.09 -1.95 -2.03
N THR A 26 -18.86 -1.64 -1.61
CA THR A 26 -17.64 -2.18 -2.21
C THR A 26 -17.41 -3.60 -1.74
N ASN A 27 -17.27 -4.52 -2.69
CA ASN A 27 -17.06 -5.95 -2.45
C ASN A 27 -15.92 -6.46 -3.34
N PHE A 28 -14.94 -7.12 -2.77
CA PHE A 28 -13.89 -7.87 -3.46
C PHE A 28 -13.14 -8.77 -2.48
N GLU A 29 -12.42 -9.73 -3.01
CA GLU A 29 -11.56 -10.64 -2.25
C GLU A 29 -10.16 -10.65 -2.86
N ILE A 30 -9.12 -10.88 -2.05
CA ILE A 30 -7.73 -11.04 -2.51
C ILE A 30 -7.14 -12.28 -1.82
N GLU A 31 -6.46 -13.12 -2.59
CA GLU A 31 -5.79 -14.31 -2.07
C GLU A 31 -4.44 -13.95 -1.42
N LYS A 32 -3.96 -14.82 -0.53
CA LYS A 32 -2.66 -14.65 0.12
C LYS A 32 -1.52 -14.74 -0.90
N GLY A 33 -0.58 -13.80 -0.85
CA GLY A 33 0.55 -13.75 -1.78
C GLY A 33 0.19 -13.23 -3.17
N GLU A 34 -1.01 -12.66 -3.35
CA GLU A 34 -1.41 -12.06 -4.61
C GLU A 34 -0.86 -10.62 -4.73
N LEU A 35 -0.55 -10.19 -5.96
CA LEU A 35 -0.32 -8.79 -6.29
C LEU A 35 -1.52 -8.27 -7.06
N VAL A 36 -2.21 -7.30 -6.48
CA VAL A 36 -3.44 -6.70 -7.05
C VAL A 36 -3.23 -5.21 -7.25
N VAL A 37 -3.65 -4.73 -8.41
CA VAL A 37 -3.65 -3.30 -8.74
C VAL A 37 -5.07 -2.75 -8.71
N ILE A 38 -5.31 -1.72 -7.92
CA ILE A 38 -6.59 -1.00 -7.86
C ILE A 38 -6.47 0.24 -8.73
N VAL A 39 -7.29 0.33 -9.76
CA VAL A 39 -7.29 1.45 -10.70
C VAL A 39 -8.61 2.22 -10.70
N GLY A 40 -8.57 3.45 -11.14
CA GLY A 40 -9.75 4.31 -11.26
C GLY A 40 -9.38 5.78 -11.28
N PRO A 41 -10.31 6.66 -11.70
CA PRO A 41 -10.07 8.09 -11.74
C PRO A 41 -9.78 8.68 -10.36
N SER A 42 -9.27 9.92 -10.32
CA SER A 42 -9.13 10.67 -9.06
C SER A 42 -10.48 10.78 -8.35
N GLY A 43 -10.49 10.58 -7.03
CA GLY A 43 -11.71 10.57 -6.22
C GLY A 43 -12.57 9.30 -6.38
N ALA A 44 -12.12 8.26 -7.07
CA ALA A 44 -12.90 7.03 -7.23
C ALA A 44 -13.06 6.21 -5.94
N GLY A 45 -12.21 6.43 -4.92
CA GLY A 45 -12.21 5.72 -3.64
C GLY A 45 -10.98 4.83 -3.40
N LYS A 46 -9.98 4.84 -4.29
CA LYS A 46 -8.75 4.02 -4.19
C LYS A 46 -8.04 4.20 -2.83
N THR A 47 -7.60 5.41 -2.53
CA THR A 47 -6.95 5.76 -1.25
C THR A 47 -7.83 5.42 -0.03
N THR A 48 -9.14 5.65 -0.13
CA THR A 48 -10.09 5.29 0.94
C THR A 48 -10.11 3.78 1.17
N THR A 49 -10.13 2.99 0.10
CA THR A 49 -10.06 1.52 0.17
C THR A 49 -8.77 1.07 0.86
N LEU A 50 -7.61 1.62 0.46
CA LEU A 50 -6.32 1.30 1.06
C LEU A 50 -6.24 1.71 2.53
N ASN A 51 -6.77 2.89 2.88
CA ASN A 51 -6.79 3.37 4.27
C ASN A 51 -7.66 2.50 5.18
N ILE A 52 -8.79 2.03 4.70
CA ILE A 52 -9.64 1.10 5.47
C ILE A 52 -8.95 -0.26 5.59
N LEU A 53 -8.39 -0.80 4.51
CA LEU A 53 -7.61 -2.04 4.52
C LEU A 53 -6.44 -1.96 5.50
N GLY A 54 -5.68 -0.86 5.47
CA GLY A 54 -4.55 -0.62 6.36
C GLY A 54 -4.94 -0.24 7.80
N GLY A 55 -6.23 -0.16 8.12
CA GLY A 55 -6.70 0.21 9.46
C GLY A 55 -6.37 1.65 9.86
N MET A 56 -6.15 2.54 8.89
CA MET A 56 -5.91 3.98 9.11
C MET A 56 -7.22 4.78 9.12
N ASP A 57 -8.27 4.25 8.48
CA ASP A 57 -9.61 4.82 8.51
C ASP A 57 -10.64 3.72 8.83
N LYS A 58 -11.80 4.11 9.32
CA LYS A 58 -12.89 3.17 9.69
C LYS A 58 -13.98 3.23 8.63
N ALA A 59 -14.49 2.07 8.22
CA ALA A 59 -15.69 2.00 7.41
C ALA A 59 -16.91 2.57 8.15
N THR A 60 -17.85 3.17 7.43
CA THR A 60 -19.14 3.62 8.00
C THR A 60 -20.02 2.38 8.26
N SER A 61 -19.98 1.39 7.36
CA SER A 61 -20.65 0.10 7.51
C SER A 61 -19.99 -0.96 6.63
N GLY A 62 -20.35 -2.22 6.85
CA GLY A 62 -19.76 -3.37 6.18
C GLY A 62 -18.62 -3.98 6.98
N GLU A 63 -18.01 -5.04 6.44
CA GLU A 63 -16.99 -5.84 7.11
C GLU A 63 -15.72 -5.95 6.24
N VAL A 64 -14.55 -5.75 6.84
CA VAL A 64 -13.25 -6.09 6.24
C VAL A 64 -12.61 -7.17 7.08
N ILE A 65 -12.31 -8.30 6.44
CA ILE A 65 -11.66 -9.45 7.05
C ILE A 65 -10.27 -9.60 6.44
N VAL A 66 -9.25 -9.75 7.28
CA VAL A 66 -7.86 -10.00 6.86
C VAL A 66 -7.32 -11.17 7.67
N ASP A 67 -6.86 -12.21 6.99
CA ASP A 67 -6.37 -13.46 7.61
C ASP A 67 -7.36 -14.03 8.65
N GLY A 68 -8.65 -14.02 8.30
CA GLY A 68 -9.75 -14.48 9.15
C GLY A 68 -10.10 -13.54 10.31
N LYS A 69 -9.42 -12.39 10.47
CA LYS A 69 -9.71 -11.39 11.52
C LYS A 69 -10.54 -10.25 10.94
N GLU A 70 -11.69 -9.97 11.52
CA GLU A 70 -12.51 -8.81 11.15
C GLU A 70 -11.90 -7.51 11.71
N ILE A 71 -11.18 -6.77 10.84
CA ILE A 71 -10.46 -5.55 11.24
C ILE A 71 -11.41 -4.38 11.53
N THR A 72 -12.59 -4.36 10.93
CA THR A 72 -13.61 -3.31 11.14
C THR A 72 -14.16 -3.28 12.58
N LYS A 73 -14.05 -4.38 13.32
CA LYS A 73 -14.46 -4.46 14.74
C LYS A 73 -13.32 -4.20 15.73
N LEU A 74 -12.09 -4.00 15.25
CA LEU A 74 -10.95 -3.76 16.12
C LEU A 74 -11.04 -2.37 16.78
N ASN A 75 -10.70 -2.31 18.05
CA ASN A 75 -10.50 -1.03 18.74
C ASN A 75 -9.15 -0.41 18.32
N ASP A 76 -8.94 0.86 18.69
CA ASP A 76 -7.77 1.63 18.26
C ASP A 76 -6.44 0.96 18.67
N LYS A 77 -6.37 0.34 19.87
CA LYS A 77 -5.18 -0.39 20.33
C LYS A 77 -4.85 -1.57 19.42
N LYS A 78 -5.85 -2.37 19.08
CA LYS A 78 -5.67 -3.52 18.18
C LYS A 78 -5.39 -3.11 16.74
N LEU A 79 -5.94 -1.98 16.28
CA LEU A 79 -5.59 -1.41 14.97
C LEU A 79 -4.13 -0.92 14.92
N ILE A 80 -3.59 -0.39 16.03
CA ILE A 80 -2.17 -0.06 16.12
C ILE A 80 -1.31 -1.33 16.03
N GLU A 81 -1.68 -2.41 16.73
CA GLU A 81 -0.99 -3.70 16.66
C GLU A 81 -1.04 -4.29 15.25
N TYR A 82 -2.20 -4.25 14.59
CA TYR A 82 -2.40 -4.68 13.21
C TYR A 82 -1.47 -3.91 12.23
N ARG A 83 -1.46 -2.58 12.30
CA ARG A 83 -0.57 -1.77 11.44
C ARG A 83 0.90 -2.03 11.69
N ARG A 84 1.27 -2.26 12.96
CA ARG A 84 2.67 -2.50 13.35
C ARG A 84 3.22 -3.81 12.82
N ASN A 85 2.41 -4.87 12.90
CA ASN A 85 2.89 -6.24 12.70
C ASN A 85 2.54 -6.79 11.31
N ASP A 86 1.37 -6.42 10.78
CA ASP A 86 0.83 -7.06 9.59
C ASP A 86 0.96 -6.20 8.32
N ILE A 87 1.14 -4.86 8.46
CA ILE A 87 1.04 -3.91 7.34
C ILE A 87 2.34 -3.13 7.12
N GLY A 88 2.86 -3.17 5.89
CA GLY A 88 3.79 -2.17 5.37
C GLY A 88 3.02 -1.13 4.53
N PHE A 89 3.29 0.16 4.74
CA PHE A 89 2.61 1.22 3.99
C PHE A 89 3.59 2.08 3.20
N VAL A 90 3.31 2.26 1.91
CA VAL A 90 4.08 3.11 0.99
C VAL A 90 3.14 4.17 0.42
N PHE A 91 3.53 5.43 0.50
CA PHE A 91 2.75 6.57 0.06
C PHE A 91 3.34 7.22 -1.18
N GLN A 92 2.53 8.00 -1.89
CA GLN A 92 2.94 8.83 -3.02
C GLN A 92 4.03 9.84 -2.63
N PHE A 93 3.89 10.47 -1.46
CA PHE A 93 4.94 11.29 -0.86
C PHE A 93 5.72 10.39 0.09
N TYR A 94 7.03 10.36 -0.03
CA TYR A 94 7.93 9.42 0.66
C TYR A 94 7.81 9.46 2.18
N ASN A 95 7.35 10.60 2.75
CA ASN A 95 7.14 10.82 4.18
C ASN A 95 8.38 10.47 5.00
N LEU A 96 9.56 10.82 4.48
CA LEU A 96 10.83 10.66 5.18
C LEU A 96 11.07 11.81 6.13
N VAL A 97 11.67 11.50 7.27
CA VAL A 97 12.13 12.48 8.24
C VAL A 97 13.41 13.12 7.69
N GLN A 98 13.36 14.42 7.37
CA GLN A 98 14.38 15.11 6.58
C GLN A 98 15.75 15.24 7.27
N ASN A 99 15.79 15.24 8.59
CA ASN A 99 17.00 15.33 9.41
C ASN A 99 17.54 13.96 9.88
N LEU A 100 17.03 12.87 9.30
CA LEU A 100 17.53 11.52 9.49
C LEU A 100 18.05 10.98 8.16
N THR A 101 19.11 10.17 8.22
CA THR A 101 19.67 9.44 7.07
C THR A 101 18.68 8.39 6.55
N ALA A 102 18.96 7.80 5.40
CA ALA A 102 18.19 6.69 4.85
C ALA A 102 18.08 5.54 5.87
N LYS A 103 19.19 5.15 6.47
CA LYS A 103 19.26 4.10 7.48
C LYS A 103 18.41 4.45 8.72
N GLU A 104 18.58 5.63 9.27
CA GLU A 104 17.83 6.08 10.45
C GLU A 104 16.31 6.18 10.19
N ASN A 105 15.89 6.56 8.96
CA ASN A 105 14.50 6.54 8.57
C ASN A 105 13.89 5.12 8.60
N VAL A 106 14.68 4.10 8.25
CA VAL A 106 14.25 2.69 8.34
C VAL A 106 14.29 2.21 9.80
N GLU A 107 15.32 2.56 10.56
CA GLU A 107 15.47 2.23 11.98
C GLU A 107 14.31 2.73 12.85
N LEU A 108 13.67 3.86 12.50
CA LEU A 108 12.48 4.34 13.20
C LEU A 108 11.36 3.30 13.24
N ALA A 109 11.17 2.54 12.16
CA ALA A 109 10.14 1.53 12.11
C ALA A 109 10.46 0.31 12.99
N THR A 110 11.74 -0.02 13.18
CA THR A 110 12.15 -1.17 13.99
C THR A 110 11.88 -0.95 15.48
N GLN A 111 11.87 0.31 15.95
CA GLN A 111 11.68 0.62 17.36
C GLN A 111 10.33 0.20 17.94
N ILE A 112 9.36 -0.04 17.09
CA ILE A 112 8.00 -0.44 17.49
C ILE A 112 7.72 -1.93 17.28
N CYS A 113 8.67 -2.71 16.73
CA CYS A 113 8.53 -4.12 16.41
C CYS A 113 9.65 -4.94 17.09
N SER A 114 9.30 -6.09 17.67
CA SER A 114 10.26 -6.97 18.35
C SER A 114 11.08 -7.83 17.38
N ASP A 115 10.52 -8.13 16.21
CA ASP A 115 11.04 -9.11 15.26
C ASP A 115 11.41 -8.44 13.92
N ALA A 116 11.92 -7.20 13.99
CA ALA A 116 12.35 -6.46 12.81
C ALA A 116 13.55 -7.14 12.13
N LEU A 117 13.58 -7.08 10.80
CA LEU A 117 14.69 -7.55 10.00
C LEU A 117 15.91 -6.63 10.14
N ASP A 118 17.09 -7.11 9.75
CA ASP A 118 18.28 -6.27 9.73
C ASP A 118 18.14 -5.12 8.72
N VAL A 119 18.36 -3.90 9.19
CA VAL A 119 18.18 -2.69 8.39
C VAL A 119 19.14 -2.63 7.21
N ASN A 120 20.40 -3.10 7.37
CA ASN A 120 21.36 -3.06 6.27
C ASN A 120 20.99 -4.08 5.19
N GLU A 121 20.51 -5.27 5.58
CA GLU A 121 20.01 -6.27 4.62
C GLU A 121 18.80 -5.75 3.82
N ILE A 122 17.89 -5.03 4.48
CA ILE A 122 16.74 -4.45 3.79
C ILE A 122 17.17 -3.34 2.84
N LEU A 123 18.08 -2.45 3.27
CA LEU A 123 18.63 -1.40 2.39
C LEU A 123 19.37 -1.99 1.19
N GLU A 124 20.09 -3.08 1.37
CA GLU A 124 20.72 -3.81 0.26
C GLU A 124 19.68 -4.38 -0.71
N LYS A 125 18.62 -5.02 -0.20
CA LYS A 125 17.52 -5.57 -1.01
C LYS A 125 16.80 -4.54 -1.88
N VAL A 126 16.77 -3.29 -1.44
CA VAL A 126 16.19 -2.18 -2.22
C VAL A 126 17.25 -1.39 -3.01
N GLY A 127 18.52 -1.84 -3.02
CA GLY A 127 19.60 -1.22 -3.81
C GLY A 127 20.12 0.10 -3.24
N LEU A 128 20.18 0.23 -1.91
CA LEU A 128 20.61 1.45 -1.21
C LEU A 128 21.82 1.26 -0.30
N SER A 129 22.63 0.21 -0.48
CA SER A 129 23.80 -0.07 0.35
C SER A 129 24.75 1.12 0.45
N ASP A 130 25.04 1.78 -0.69
CA ASP A 130 25.97 2.92 -0.78
C ASP A 130 25.32 4.27 -0.45
N ARG A 131 24.03 4.30 -0.14
CA ARG A 131 23.22 5.49 0.14
C ARG A 131 22.67 5.54 1.56
N LYS A 132 22.99 4.56 2.39
CA LYS A 132 22.40 4.41 3.73
C LYS A 132 22.65 5.60 4.66
N ASP A 133 23.78 6.27 4.50
CA ASP A 133 24.19 7.40 5.33
C ASP A 133 23.81 8.77 4.71
N ASN A 134 23.11 8.78 3.55
CA ASN A 134 22.63 9.98 2.92
C ASN A 134 21.33 10.48 3.56
N PHE A 135 21.18 11.80 3.68
CA PHE A 135 19.91 12.43 4.05
C PHE A 135 18.94 12.49 2.87
N PRO A 136 17.61 12.57 3.09
CA PRO A 136 16.63 12.64 2.00
C PRO A 136 16.92 13.69 0.94
N ALA A 137 17.42 14.87 1.33
CA ALA A 137 17.80 15.94 0.40
C ALA A 137 18.97 15.58 -0.55
N GLN A 138 19.71 14.53 -0.26
CA GLN A 138 20.84 14.02 -1.06
C GLN A 138 20.45 12.83 -1.92
N LEU A 139 19.18 12.39 -1.86
CA LEU A 139 18.64 11.25 -2.57
C LEU A 139 17.72 11.70 -3.71
N SER A 140 17.78 11.01 -4.83
CA SER A 140 16.80 11.15 -5.91
C SER A 140 15.39 10.72 -5.44
N GLY A 141 14.35 11.10 -6.19
CA GLY A 141 12.98 10.68 -5.89
C GLY A 141 12.83 9.15 -5.80
N GLY A 142 13.45 8.43 -6.72
CA GLY A 142 13.45 6.96 -6.72
C GLY A 142 14.19 6.36 -5.52
N GLU A 143 15.34 6.95 -5.12
CA GLU A 143 16.06 6.52 -3.92
C GLU A 143 15.24 6.80 -2.65
N GLN A 144 14.58 7.96 -2.56
CA GLN A 144 13.67 8.25 -1.43
C GLN A 144 12.49 7.26 -1.36
N GLN A 145 11.93 6.88 -2.50
CA GLN A 145 10.87 5.86 -2.55
C GLN A 145 11.39 4.47 -2.13
N ARG A 146 12.62 4.11 -2.50
CA ARG A 146 13.25 2.87 -2.02
C ARG A 146 13.49 2.89 -0.51
N VAL A 147 13.85 4.04 0.09
CA VAL A 147 13.90 4.19 1.56
C VAL A 147 12.54 4.00 2.19
N ALA A 148 11.47 4.58 1.61
CA ALA A 148 10.11 4.40 2.09
C ALA A 148 9.66 2.92 1.99
N LEU A 149 10.02 2.22 0.93
CA LEU A 149 9.82 0.78 0.77
C LEU A 149 10.60 -0.02 1.82
N ALA A 150 11.88 0.28 2.03
CA ALA A 150 12.70 -0.38 3.06
C ALA A 150 12.08 -0.22 4.45
N ARG A 151 11.62 0.99 4.78
CA ARG A 151 10.92 1.28 6.03
C ARG A 151 9.63 0.48 6.18
N ALA A 152 8.87 0.30 5.09
CA ALA A 152 7.65 -0.49 5.10
C ALA A 152 7.91 -2.00 5.27
N LEU A 153 9.06 -2.49 4.80
CA LEU A 153 9.41 -3.92 4.78
C LEU A 153 10.16 -4.41 6.02
N VAL A 154 10.85 -3.50 6.74
CA VAL A 154 11.77 -3.90 7.82
C VAL A 154 11.08 -4.67 8.96
N ASN A 155 9.79 -4.47 9.17
CA ASN A 155 8.99 -5.20 10.14
C ASN A 155 8.40 -6.52 9.59
N ASN A 156 8.87 -6.97 8.42
CA ASN A 156 8.45 -8.22 7.77
C ASN A 156 6.93 -8.37 7.66
N PRO A 157 6.22 -7.37 7.09
CA PRO A 157 4.75 -7.37 7.04
C PRO A 157 4.22 -8.49 6.14
N SER A 158 3.06 -9.03 6.48
CA SER A 158 2.35 -10.01 5.64
C SER A 158 1.68 -9.36 4.43
N MET A 159 1.44 -8.05 4.50
CA MET A 159 0.83 -7.26 3.43
C MET A 159 1.54 -5.93 3.24
N LEU A 160 1.79 -5.58 1.98
CA LEU A 160 2.30 -4.26 1.57
C LEU A 160 1.19 -3.51 0.82
N ILE A 161 0.87 -2.33 1.31
CA ILE A 161 -0.11 -1.42 0.71
C ILE A 161 0.64 -0.23 0.12
N ALA A 162 0.45 0.05 -1.17
CA ALA A 162 1.11 1.15 -1.86
C ALA A 162 0.08 2.08 -2.53
N ASP A 163 0.00 3.31 -2.06
CA ASP A 163 -0.88 4.34 -2.62
C ASP A 163 -0.09 5.28 -3.52
N GLU A 164 -0.31 5.15 -4.84
CA GLU A 164 0.38 5.90 -5.90
C GLU A 164 1.92 5.88 -5.75
N PRO A 165 2.56 4.71 -5.61
CA PRO A 165 3.98 4.61 -5.25
C PRO A 165 4.93 5.19 -6.30
N THR A 166 4.43 5.47 -7.50
CA THR A 166 5.20 5.96 -8.66
C THR A 166 4.78 7.36 -9.12
N GLY A 167 3.83 8.00 -8.42
CA GLY A 167 3.17 9.23 -8.89
C GLY A 167 4.06 10.45 -9.05
N ASN A 168 5.27 10.45 -8.50
CA ASN A 168 6.23 11.57 -8.58
C ASN A 168 7.56 11.16 -9.24
N LEU A 169 7.58 10.06 -9.98
CA LEU A 169 8.77 9.49 -10.60
C LEU A 169 8.70 9.58 -12.13
N ASP A 170 9.86 9.62 -12.76
CA ASP A 170 9.97 9.42 -14.20
C ASP A 170 9.61 7.97 -14.57
N PRO A 171 9.26 7.69 -15.85
CA PRO A 171 8.78 6.38 -16.26
C PRO A 171 9.72 5.20 -15.96
N ASP A 172 11.03 5.39 -16.15
CA ASP A 172 12.02 4.33 -15.95
C ASP A 172 12.15 4.01 -14.45
N THR A 173 12.27 5.04 -13.62
CA THR A 173 12.31 4.90 -12.16
C THR A 173 11.00 4.33 -11.62
N ALA A 174 9.87 4.73 -12.18
CA ALA A 174 8.55 4.20 -11.82
C ALA A 174 8.46 2.70 -12.10
N TRP A 175 8.97 2.26 -13.26
CA TRP A 175 9.03 0.84 -13.59
C TRP A 175 9.93 0.05 -12.64
N ASP A 176 11.09 0.58 -12.27
CA ASP A 176 11.98 -0.04 -11.28
C ASP A 176 11.30 -0.24 -9.93
N ILE A 177 10.51 0.74 -9.45
CA ILE A 177 9.76 0.62 -8.20
C ILE A 177 8.68 -0.47 -8.30
N MET A 178 7.96 -0.55 -9.42
CA MET A 178 6.95 -1.59 -9.62
C MET A 178 7.56 -2.98 -9.76
N THR A 179 8.73 -3.09 -10.39
CA THR A 179 9.49 -4.34 -10.45
C THR A 179 9.91 -4.79 -9.05
N LEU A 180 10.39 -3.86 -8.22
CA LEU A 180 10.74 -4.15 -6.83
C LEU A 180 9.52 -4.62 -6.01
N LEU A 181 8.34 -4.01 -6.19
CA LEU A 181 7.09 -4.45 -5.58
C LEU A 181 6.70 -5.87 -6.02
N ASN A 182 6.90 -6.19 -7.31
CA ASN A 182 6.68 -7.54 -7.83
C ASN A 182 7.67 -8.56 -7.21
N ASP A 183 8.94 -8.21 -7.06
CA ASP A 183 9.95 -9.08 -6.42
C ASP A 183 9.62 -9.34 -4.95
N ILE A 184 9.10 -8.35 -4.23
CA ILE A 184 8.59 -8.49 -2.86
C ILE A 184 7.41 -9.46 -2.83
N ASN A 185 6.49 -9.32 -3.78
CA ASN A 185 5.34 -10.23 -3.90
C ASN A 185 5.78 -11.68 -4.20
N LEU A 186 6.73 -11.89 -5.10
CA LEU A 186 7.26 -13.22 -5.42
C LEU A 186 7.89 -13.93 -4.22
N ARG A 187 8.26 -13.20 -3.17
CA ARG A 187 8.76 -13.74 -1.89
C ARG A 187 7.63 -14.10 -0.91
N GLY A 188 6.36 -13.92 -1.31
CA GLY A 188 5.17 -14.33 -0.57
C GLY A 188 4.40 -13.22 0.14
N THR A 189 4.87 -11.97 0.11
CA THR A 189 4.12 -10.82 0.66
C THR A 189 2.93 -10.52 -0.24
N THR A 190 1.74 -10.37 0.32
CA THR A 190 0.57 -9.86 -0.42
C THR A 190 0.78 -8.39 -0.73
N VAL A 191 0.57 -7.95 -1.97
CA VAL A 191 0.82 -6.56 -2.39
C VAL A 191 -0.44 -5.96 -2.99
N VAL A 192 -0.89 -4.83 -2.45
CA VAL A 192 -2.05 -4.09 -2.96
C VAL A 192 -1.59 -2.69 -3.36
N VAL A 193 -1.65 -2.39 -4.66
CA VAL A 193 -1.20 -1.11 -5.22
C VAL A 193 -2.40 -0.34 -5.74
N ALA A 194 -2.55 0.92 -5.34
CA ALA A 194 -3.44 1.85 -6.03
C ALA A 194 -2.62 2.75 -6.94
N THR A 195 -2.99 2.84 -8.21
CA THR A 195 -2.34 3.76 -9.16
C THR A 195 -3.27 4.20 -10.28
N HIS A 196 -2.90 5.30 -10.93
CA HIS A 196 -3.51 5.77 -12.17
C HIS A 196 -2.54 5.72 -13.37
N ALA A 197 -1.35 5.14 -13.19
CA ALA A 197 -0.32 5.01 -14.22
C ALA A 197 -0.66 3.87 -15.20
N LYS A 198 -1.39 4.22 -16.28
CA LYS A 198 -1.92 3.28 -17.28
C LYS A 198 -0.83 2.36 -17.83
N ASP A 199 0.27 2.92 -18.34
CA ASP A 199 1.32 2.17 -19.01
C ASP A 199 1.94 1.11 -18.10
N ILE A 200 2.10 1.45 -16.81
CA ILE A 200 2.62 0.54 -15.79
C ILE A 200 1.65 -0.62 -15.55
N VAL A 201 0.35 -0.30 -15.39
CA VAL A 201 -0.69 -1.32 -15.15
C VAL A 201 -0.75 -2.31 -16.31
N ASP A 202 -0.77 -1.80 -17.55
CA ASP A 202 -0.83 -2.62 -18.77
C ASP A 202 0.41 -3.52 -18.91
N GLN A 203 1.59 -3.00 -18.54
CA GLN A 203 2.86 -3.71 -18.62
C GLN A 203 3.00 -4.81 -17.55
N MET A 204 2.47 -4.58 -16.34
CA MET A 204 2.57 -5.55 -15.24
C MET A 204 1.78 -6.83 -15.47
N ASN A 205 0.70 -6.79 -16.24
CA ASN A 205 -0.16 -7.94 -16.53
C ASN A 205 -0.55 -8.74 -15.28
N LYS A 206 -0.98 -8.02 -14.23
CA LYS A 206 -1.46 -8.56 -12.94
C LYS A 206 -2.98 -8.43 -12.85
N ARG A 207 -3.56 -8.94 -11.78
CA ARG A 207 -4.98 -8.72 -11.49
C ARG A 207 -5.24 -7.25 -11.26
N VAL A 208 -6.30 -6.74 -11.88
CA VAL A 208 -6.70 -5.33 -11.83
C VAL A 208 -8.15 -5.22 -11.37
N ILE A 209 -8.34 -4.50 -10.26
CA ILE A 209 -9.66 -4.15 -9.73
C ILE A 209 -9.96 -2.70 -10.10
N HIS A 210 -11.02 -2.49 -10.87
CA HIS A 210 -11.46 -1.17 -11.30
C HIS A 210 -12.50 -0.61 -10.33
N ILE A 211 -12.18 0.54 -9.72
CA ILE A 211 -13.09 1.26 -8.84
C ILE A 211 -13.60 2.54 -9.51
N ARG A 212 -14.89 2.77 -9.44
CA ARG A 212 -15.54 3.98 -9.95
C ARG A 212 -16.66 4.43 -9.01
N LYS A 213 -16.63 5.69 -8.57
CA LYS A 213 -17.62 6.27 -7.62
C LYS A 213 -17.84 5.38 -6.39
N GLY A 214 -16.75 4.85 -5.84
CA GLY A 214 -16.74 4.01 -4.64
C GLY A 214 -17.28 2.59 -4.81
N SER A 215 -17.51 2.11 -6.03
CA SER A 215 -17.95 0.72 -6.30
C SER A 215 -16.99 0.03 -7.26
N ILE A 216 -16.82 -1.28 -7.10
CA ILE A 216 -16.07 -2.11 -8.04
C ILE A 216 -16.93 -2.27 -9.30
N VAL A 217 -16.35 -1.95 -10.45
CA VAL A 217 -17.04 -2.04 -11.74
C VAL A 217 -16.48 -3.18 -12.61
N LYS A 218 -15.25 -3.61 -12.35
CA LYS A 218 -14.60 -4.71 -13.04
C LYS A 218 -13.50 -5.31 -12.17
N ASP A 219 -13.25 -6.61 -12.32
CA ASP A 219 -12.18 -7.35 -11.65
C ASP A 219 -11.62 -8.37 -12.64
N ASP A 220 -10.43 -8.13 -13.11
CA ASP A 220 -9.77 -8.94 -14.15
C ASP A 220 -8.53 -9.62 -13.60
N GLU A 221 -8.44 -10.94 -13.69
CA GLU A 221 -7.27 -11.72 -13.23
C GLU A 221 -5.95 -11.32 -13.92
N LYS A 222 -6.03 -10.91 -15.19
CA LYS A 222 -4.94 -10.33 -15.99
C LYS A 222 -5.52 -9.16 -16.77
N GLY A 223 -5.59 -8.02 -16.10
CA GLY A 223 -6.24 -6.84 -16.64
C GLY A 223 -5.27 -5.76 -17.06
N GLY A 224 -5.77 -4.84 -17.87
CA GLY A 224 -5.14 -3.56 -18.17
C GLY A 224 -5.88 -2.42 -17.47
N TYR A 225 -5.45 -1.20 -17.75
CA TYR A 225 -6.05 0.00 -17.16
C TYR A 225 -7.44 0.34 -17.75
N GLU A 226 -7.72 -0.10 -18.98
CA GLU A 226 -8.98 0.22 -19.65
C GLU A 226 -10.11 -0.74 -19.24
N LEU A 227 -11.32 -0.16 -19.11
CA LEU A 227 -12.58 -0.87 -18.78
C LEU A 227 -13.09 -1.66 -20.00
#